data_1155a91ec2d8f61238e1b47f079746bb
#
_entry.id   1155a91ec2d8f61238e1b47f079746bb
#
_cell.length_a   1.000
_cell.length_b   1.000
_cell.length_c   1.000
_cell.angle_alpha   90.00
_cell.angle_beta   90.00
_cell.angle_gamma   90.00
#
_symmetry.space_group_name_H-M   'P 1'
#
loop_
_entity.id
_entity.type
_entity.pdbx_description
1 polymer ?
#
loop_
_entity_poly.entity_id
_entity_poly.type
_entity_poly.pdbx_seq_one_letter_code
_entity_poly.pdbx_strand_id
1 'polypeptide(L)'
;MKLPRLSIFSLLLIQGWLLVQAEVAESQSISTDPAILDQLEIFDNFGDVFEQSFDEQGYPGQPWYYQLKETVIRFDRRPEGITALIDYLVRIRVTTDDPIRIAEASLVGIPYYFPENMERVINLEGYTYQPGGERTYFSGDDAAVVDLNSRYKILEFQMPDVKEGSVIEYKYTLVRRYIEELPDVQFSHRVPVREVNLYMKNEPYLRYQTVEENIDFELDYSEVRVDTSSIPMVFTYQRPDPVFIQRWGARDIPPVESSAYVSSIDDVRGKLKFQISEFGNPRQPLENSWEFVAAQIQRNINPFRMLRENNELAELGSSLYSTLGLSEARIDSLFQYVNSRARFNNTGSVFTDSGLDHVLEGEPADQAEINMVLLALLRGAGFEAYPLYISGREFGRINLSFPSLYQFNRMLLVAR
;
A
#
# COMPACT_ATOMS: atom_id res chain seq x y z
N MET A 1 -23.51 -1.59 -24.23
CA MET A 1 -22.51 -0.58 -23.83
C MET A 1 -22.42 -0.66 -22.31
N LYS A 2 -21.46 -1.46 -21.80
CA LYS A 2 -21.30 -1.72 -20.37
C LYS A 2 -20.54 -0.55 -19.74
N LEU A 3 -21.16 0.14 -18.78
CA LEU A 3 -20.50 1.15 -17.95
C LEU A 3 -19.41 0.47 -17.10
N PRO A 4 -18.22 1.07 -16.92
CA PRO A 4 -17.20 0.53 -16.06
C PRO A 4 -17.71 0.49 -14.62
N ARG A 5 -17.54 -0.65 -13.95
CA ARG A 5 -17.84 -0.84 -12.53
C ARG A 5 -16.79 -0.08 -11.73
N LEU A 6 -17.12 1.11 -11.26
CA LEU A 6 -16.33 1.85 -10.27
C LEU A 6 -16.34 1.09 -8.93
N SER A 7 -15.17 1.00 -8.28
CA SER A 7 -15.07 0.41 -6.95
C SER A 7 -15.93 1.22 -5.96
N ILE A 8 -16.52 0.57 -4.98
CA ILE A 8 -17.49 1.16 -4.05
C ILE A 8 -16.86 2.21 -3.13
N PHE A 9 -15.56 2.15 -2.90
CA PHE A 9 -14.82 3.20 -2.20
C PHE A 9 -14.81 4.53 -2.98
N SER A 10 -14.75 4.46 -4.30
CA SER A 10 -14.94 5.63 -5.15
C SER A 10 -16.35 6.22 -5.05
N LEU A 11 -17.38 5.41 -4.74
CA LEU A 11 -18.77 5.86 -4.70
C LEU A 11 -19.12 6.70 -3.45
N LEU A 12 -18.50 6.43 -2.31
CA LEU A 12 -18.74 7.21 -1.08
C LEU A 12 -18.07 8.59 -1.14
N LEU A 13 -16.89 8.65 -1.70
CA LEU A 13 -16.24 9.91 -2.07
C LEU A 13 -17.01 10.61 -3.20
N ILE A 14 -17.61 9.88 -4.15
CA ILE A 14 -18.39 10.42 -5.27
C ILE A 14 -19.75 10.96 -4.82
N GLN A 15 -20.42 10.41 -3.82
CA GLN A 15 -21.68 11.00 -3.32
C GLN A 15 -21.46 12.30 -2.55
N GLY A 16 -20.36 12.42 -1.79
CA GLY A 16 -19.91 13.72 -1.27
C GLY A 16 -19.45 14.66 -2.41
N TRP A 17 -18.94 14.09 -3.48
CA TRP A 17 -18.41 14.78 -4.66
C TRP A 17 -19.47 15.31 -5.61
N LEU A 18 -20.58 14.61 -5.81
CA LEU A 18 -21.71 15.06 -6.65
C LEU A 18 -22.40 16.30 -6.07
N LEU A 19 -22.39 16.50 -4.76
CA LEU A 19 -22.86 17.72 -4.12
C LEU A 19 -21.85 18.88 -4.25
N VAL A 20 -20.56 18.58 -4.40
CA VAL A 20 -19.51 19.58 -4.60
C VAL A 20 -19.30 19.91 -6.09
N GLN A 21 -19.61 18.98 -7.01
CA GLN A 21 -19.47 19.23 -8.45
C GLN A 21 -20.57 20.13 -9.03
N ALA A 22 -21.70 20.33 -8.33
CA ALA A 22 -22.71 21.28 -8.78
C ALA A 22 -22.24 22.74 -8.70
N GLU A 23 -21.13 23.04 -8.01
CA GLU A 23 -20.55 24.37 -7.88
C GLU A 23 -19.13 24.54 -8.47
N VAL A 24 -18.53 23.48 -9.02
CA VAL A 24 -17.14 23.54 -9.57
C VAL A 24 -17.14 23.14 -11.04
N ALA A 25 -17.91 23.83 -11.86
CA ALA A 25 -17.68 23.88 -13.29
C ALA A 25 -16.51 24.85 -13.55
N GLU A 26 -15.46 24.35 -14.23
CA GLU A 26 -14.25 25.07 -14.66
C GLU A 26 -13.20 25.36 -13.57
N SER A 27 -12.53 24.36 -13.03
CA SER A 27 -11.18 24.56 -12.48
C SER A 27 -10.15 24.34 -13.58
N GLN A 28 -9.62 25.40 -14.10
CA GLN A 28 -8.34 25.40 -14.82
C GLN A 28 -7.29 24.74 -13.92
N SER A 29 -6.40 23.95 -14.54
CA SER A 29 -5.22 23.38 -13.92
C SER A 29 -4.58 24.39 -12.96
N ILE A 30 -4.55 24.06 -11.66
CA ILE A 30 -3.71 24.82 -10.73
C ILE A 30 -2.28 24.53 -11.20
N SER A 31 -1.68 25.52 -11.83
CA SER A 31 -0.25 25.55 -12.10
C SER A 31 0.42 25.41 -10.73
N THR A 32 1.11 24.33 -10.51
CA THR A 32 2.03 24.18 -9.40
C THR A 32 3.04 25.31 -9.55
N ASP A 33 3.04 26.25 -8.59
CA ASP A 33 4.02 27.34 -8.59
C ASP A 33 5.43 26.71 -8.57
N PRO A 34 6.27 26.93 -9.59
CA PRO A 34 7.63 26.41 -9.61
C PRO A 34 8.41 26.72 -8.35
N ALA A 35 8.20 27.90 -7.73
CA ALA A 35 8.86 28.30 -6.50
C ALA A 35 8.49 27.43 -5.28
N ILE A 36 7.35 26.74 -5.29
CA ILE A 36 6.97 25.78 -4.25
C ILE A 36 7.58 24.41 -4.55
N LEU A 37 7.74 24.07 -5.84
CA LEU A 37 8.43 22.86 -6.28
C LEU A 37 9.94 22.96 -6.06
N ASP A 38 10.55 24.13 -6.21
CA ASP A 38 11.97 24.38 -5.93
C ASP A 38 12.36 24.06 -4.48
N GLN A 39 11.42 24.12 -3.53
CA GLN A 39 11.63 23.65 -2.15
C GLN A 39 11.47 22.13 -1.97
N LEU A 40 10.97 21.44 -3.01
CA LEU A 40 10.83 19.98 -3.09
C LEU A 40 11.71 19.39 -4.20
N GLU A 41 12.73 20.09 -4.67
CA GLU A 41 13.79 19.56 -5.55
C GLU A 41 14.66 18.54 -4.78
N ILE A 42 14.00 17.48 -4.33
CA ILE A 42 14.53 16.50 -3.39
C ILE A 42 15.46 15.53 -4.10
N PHE A 43 15.35 15.41 -5.41
CA PHE A 43 16.21 14.55 -6.23
C PHE A 43 17.24 15.30 -7.07
N ASP A 44 17.54 16.55 -6.71
CA ASP A 44 18.54 17.37 -7.42
C ASP A 44 19.93 16.71 -7.53
N ASN A 45 20.23 15.84 -6.56
CA ASN A 45 21.50 15.12 -6.53
C ASN A 45 21.41 13.71 -7.14
N PHE A 46 20.31 13.34 -7.81
CA PHE A 46 20.23 12.06 -8.50
C PHE A 46 21.16 12.07 -9.71
N GLY A 47 22.00 11.07 -9.81
CA GLY A 47 23.01 10.98 -10.85
C GLY A 47 24.37 11.59 -10.47
N ASP A 48 24.45 12.28 -9.31
CA ASP A 48 25.65 12.93 -8.80
C ASP A 48 26.01 12.40 -7.41
N VAL A 49 26.57 11.19 -7.37
CA VAL A 49 27.16 10.63 -6.15
C VAL A 49 28.53 11.26 -5.95
N PHE A 50 28.68 12.08 -4.91
CA PHE A 50 29.91 12.75 -4.57
C PHE A 50 30.99 11.75 -4.10
N GLU A 51 32.28 12.08 -4.32
CA GLU A 51 33.40 11.29 -3.81
C GLU A 51 33.30 10.98 -2.31
N GLN A 52 32.75 11.89 -1.53
CA GLN A 52 32.47 11.71 -0.10
C GLN A 52 31.58 10.50 0.22
N SER A 53 30.71 10.10 -0.71
CA SER A 53 29.87 8.90 -0.53
C SER A 53 30.70 7.59 -0.50
N PHE A 54 31.93 7.62 -1.01
CA PHE A 54 32.86 6.47 -0.99
C PHE A 54 33.76 6.49 0.26
N ASP A 55 33.97 7.65 0.87
CA ASP A 55 34.87 7.84 2.03
C ASP A 55 34.14 7.62 3.37
N GLU A 56 32.83 7.47 3.35
CA GLU A 56 32.05 7.21 4.56
C GLU A 56 32.46 5.91 5.24
N GLN A 57 32.73 6.00 6.54
CA GLN A 57 32.96 4.83 7.36
C GLN A 57 31.69 3.96 7.37
N GLY A 58 31.80 2.74 6.84
CA GLY A 58 30.70 1.77 6.84
C GLY A 58 30.37 1.24 8.24
N TYR A 59 29.36 0.40 8.30
CA TYR A 59 28.99 -0.29 9.53
C TYR A 59 29.77 -1.58 9.65
N PRO A 60 30.59 -1.78 10.71
CA PRO A 60 31.42 -2.96 10.89
C PRO A 60 30.60 -4.26 10.79
N GLY A 61 31.06 -5.20 9.97
CA GLY A 61 30.42 -6.51 9.79
C GLY A 61 29.15 -6.53 8.95
N GLN A 62 28.72 -5.40 8.41
CA GLN A 62 27.57 -5.34 7.50
C GLN A 62 28.07 -5.42 6.04
N PRO A 63 27.52 -6.34 5.21
CA PRO A 63 27.95 -6.50 3.83
C PRO A 63 27.52 -5.36 2.92
N TRP A 64 26.48 -4.64 3.31
CA TRP A 64 25.96 -3.44 2.65
C TRP A 64 25.01 -2.69 3.60
N TYR A 65 24.69 -1.46 3.28
CA TYR A 65 23.76 -0.64 4.04
C TYR A 65 23.10 0.44 3.17
N TYR A 66 21.98 0.94 3.61
CA TYR A 66 21.36 2.11 2.99
C TYR A 66 22.11 3.37 3.41
N GLN A 67 22.74 4.07 2.45
CA GLN A 67 23.30 5.39 2.70
C GLN A 67 22.21 6.45 2.81
N LEU A 68 21.20 6.36 1.92
CA LEU A 68 20.08 7.30 1.86
C LEU A 68 18.83 6.56 1.42
N LYS A 69 17.74 6.85 2.11
CA LYS A 69 16.38 6.55 1.65
C LYS A 69 15.58 7.84 1.73
N GLU A 70 15.06 8.25 0.61
CA GLU A 70 14.25 9.46 0.54
C GLU A 70 12.91 9.13 -0.09
N THR A 71 11.84 9.64 0.54
CA THR A 71 10.47 9.45 0.06
C THR A 71 9.77 10.80 0.03
N VAL A 72 9.11 11.11 -1.08
CA VAL A 72 8.30 12.32 -1.24
C VAL A 72 6.89 11.94 -1.59
N ILE A 73 5.95 12.34 -0.76
CA ILE A 73 4.52 12.13 -0.99
C ILE A 73 3.90 13.46 -1.44
N ARG A 74 3.30 13.43 -2.61
CA ARG A 74 2.57 14.57 -3.19
C ARG A 74 1.30 14.09 -3.87
N PHE A 75 0.36 14.99 -4.13
CA PHE A 75 -0.94 14.65 -4.69
C PHE A 75 -1.17 15.42 -5.99
N ASP A 76 -1.71 14.71 -6.98
CA ASP A 76 -2.15 15.28 -8.25
C ASP A 76 -3.68 15.18 -8.33
N ARG A 77 -4.32 16.30 -8.54
CA ARG A 77 -5.78 16.38 -8.66
C ARG A 77 -6.17 16.50 -10.14
N ARG A 78 -6.94 15.53 -10.60
CA ARG A 78 -7.46 15.47 -11.96
C ARG A 78 -8.99 15.37 -11.96
N PRO A 79 -9.66 15.61 -13.09
CA PRO A 79 -11.12 15.44 -13.19
C PRO A 79 -11.62 14.06 -12.77
N GLU A 80 -10.81 13.03 -13.02
CA GLU A 80 -11.12 11.62 -12.68
C GLU A 80 -10.86 11.27 -11.20
N GLY A 81 -10.23 12.15 -10.42
CA GLY A 81 -9.95 11.95 -9.00
C GLY A 81 -8.60 12.49 -8.55
N ILE A 82 -8.26 12.16 -7.31
CA ILE A 82 -6.98 12.50 -6.71
C ILE A 82 -6.07 11.26 -6.79
N THR A 83 -4.82 11.50 -7.13
CA THR A 83 -3.78 10.47 -7.24
C THR A 83 -2.63 10.85 -6.33
N ALA A 84 -2.16 9.93 -5.48
CA ALA A 84 -0.91 10.10 -4.77
C ALA A 84 0.25 9.73 -5.70
N LEU A 85 1.26 10.60 -5.71
CA LEU A 85 2.54 10.37 -6.36
C LEU A 85 3.57 10.23 -5.25
N ILE A 86 4.16 9.05 -5.16
CA ILE A 86 5.13 8.73 -4.11
C ILE A 86 6.46 8.47 -4.80
N ASP A 87 7.35 9.45 -4.69
CA ASP A 87 8.67 9.40 -5.29
C ASP A 87 9.65 8.80 -4.28
N TYR A 88 10.47 7.86 -4.74
CA TYR A 88 11.48 7.18 -3.95
C TYR A 88 12.86 7.39 -4.57
N LEU A 89 13.82 7.72 -3.72
CA LEU A 89 15.25 7.70 -4.01
C LEU A 89 15.94 6.79 -2.98
N VAL A 90 16.70 5.84 -3.47
CA VAL A 90 17.44 4.90 -2.62
C VAL A 90 18.90 4.87 -3.04
N ARG A 91 19.80 4.98 -2.05
CA ARG A 91 21.25 4.83 -2.24
C ARG A 91 21.77 3.75 -1.30
N ILE A 92 22.50 2.79 -1.87
CA ILE A 92 23.06 1.63 -1.16
C ILE A 92 24.57 1.61 -1.32
N ARG A 93 25.29 1.41 -0.23
CA ARG A 93 26.72 1.19 -0.20
C ARG A 93 27.03 -0.29 -0.03
N VAL A 94 27.79 -0.87 -0.94
CA VAL A 94 28.24 -2.27 -0.87
C VAL A 94 29.66 -2.31 -0.29
N THR A 95 29.88 -3.15 0.74
CA THR A 95 31.12 -3.20 1.52
C THR A 95 31.74 -4.61 1.57
N THR A 96 31.27 -5.51 0.72
CA THR A 96 31.69 -6.93 0.69
C THR A 96 32.06 -7.36 -0.70
N ASP A 97 32.94 -8.35 -0.79
CA ASP A 97 33.30 -9.09 -2.01
C ASP A 97 32.50 -10.41 -2.15
N ASP A 98 31.68 -10.77 -1.15
CA ASP A 98 30.83 -11.97 -1.21
C ASP A 98 29.78 -11.84 -2.32
N PRO A 99 29.83 -12.68 -3.38
CA PRO A 99 28.90 -12.59 -4.50
C PRO A 99 27.43 -12.78 -4.13
N ILE A 100 27.11 -13.55 -3.07
CA ILE A 100 25.74 -13.75 -2.59
C ILE A 100 25.22 -12.45 -1.99
N ARG A 101 26.02 -11.78 -1.17
CA ARG A 101 25.66 -10.51 -0.54
C ARG A 101 25.59 -9.35 -1.53
N ILE A 102 26.46 -9.37 -2.55
CA ILE A 102 26.40 -8.42 -3.68
C ILE A 102 25.08 -8.61 -4.45
N ALA A 103 24.70 -9.86 -4.73
CA ALA A 103 23.44 -10.15 -5.40
C ALA A 103 22.24 -9.70 -4.56
N GLU A 104 22.24 -9.90 -3.24
CA GLU A 104 21.20 -9.39 -2.33
C GLU A 104 21.09 -7.86 -2.35
N ALA A 105 22.22 -7.15 -2.38
CA ALA A 105 22.25 -5.68 -2.42
C ALA A 105 21.77 -5.11 -3.76
N SER A 106 22.03 -5.83 -4.87
CA SER A 106 21.74 -5.39 -6.23
C SER A 106 20.36 -5.79 -6.75
N LEU A 107 19.70 -6.80 -6.14
CA LEU A 107 18.38 -7.26 -6.53
C LEU A 107 17.32 -6.42 -5.85
N VAL A 108 16.48 -5.76 -6.63
CA VAL A 108 15.39 -4.90 -6.15
C VAL A 108 14.05 -5.41 -6.68
N GLY A 109 13.08 -5.51 -5.79
CA GLY A 109 11.68 -5.82 -6.13
C GLY A 109 10.74 -4.75 -5.60
N ILE A 110 9.99 -4.12 -6.48
CA ILE A 110 8.99 -3.09 -6.15
C ILE A 110 7.60 -3.69 -6.31
N PRO A 111 6.91 -4.06 -5.22
CA PRO A 111 5.55 -4.58 -5.30
C PRO A 111 4.57 -3.44 -5.57
N TYR A 112 3.53 -3.71 -6.36
CA TYR A 112 2.44 -2.78 -6.61
C TYR A 112 1.12 -3.52 -6.86
N TYR A 113 0.00 -2.90 -6.48
CA TYR A 113 -1.34 -3.41 -6.65
C TYR A 113 -1.87 -3.07 -8.05
N PHE A 114 -2.03 -4.07 -8.93
CA PHE A 114 -2.31 -3.81 -10.33
C PHE A 114 -3.78 -3.82 -10.77
N PRO A 115 -4.77 -4.42 -10.05
CA PRO A 115 -6.15 -4.41 -10.48
C PRO A 115 -6.65 -3.01 -10.82
N GLU A 116 -7.36 -2.88 -11.93
CA GLU A 116 -7.91 -1.61 -12.44
C GLU A 116 -6.86 -0.48 -12.60
N ASN A 117 -5.57 -0.82 -12.70
CA ASN A 117 -4.45 0.13 -12.69
C ASN A 117 -4.47 1.08 -11.47
N MET A 118 -4.85 0.53 -10.31
CA MET A 118 -4.88 1.31 -9.06
C MET A 118 -3.50 1.76 -8.61
N GLU A 119 -2.47 0.94 -8.89
CA GLU A 119 -1.08 1.34 -8.73
C GLU A 119 -0.26 1.03 -9.99
N ARG A 120 0.78 1.80 -10.20
CA ARG A 120 1.81 1.58 -11.22
C ARG A 120 3.12 2.23 -10.83
N VAL A 121 4.22 1.63 -11.24
CA VAL A 121 5.57 2.19 -11.10
C VAL A 121 5.95 2.88 -12.41
N ILE A 122 6.46 4.10 -12.31
CA ILE A 122 6.95 4.90 -13.45
C ILE A 122 8.29 5.57 -13.10
N ASN A 123 8.98 6.09 -14.09
CA ASN A 123 10.23 6.86 -13.94
C ASN A 123 11.33 6.06 -13.20
N LEU A 124 11.35 4.73 -13.38
CA LEU A 124 12.40 3.91 -12.80
C LEU A 124 13.70 4.10 -13.60
N GLU A 125 14.75 4.50 -12.92
CA GLU A 125 16.11 4.59 -13.46
C GLU A 125 17.12 4.50 -12.33
N GLY A 126 18.36 4.17 -12.64
CA GLY A 126 19.41 4.05 -11.65
C GLY A 126 20.82 4.09 -12.20
N TYR A 127 21.77 4.11 -11.28
CA TYR A 127 23.20 4.08 -11.57
C TYR A 127 23.93 3.17 -10.57
N THR A 128 24.94 2.49 -11.06
CA THR A 128 25.98 1.88 -10.21
C THR A 128 27.25 2.68 -10.37
N TYR A 129 27.75 3.24 -9.30
CA TYR A 129 28.99 4.01 -9.26
C TYR A 129 30.10 3.16 -8.69
N GLN A 130 31.31 3.27 -9.26
CA GLN A 130 32.51 2.61 -8.81
C GLN A 130 33.43 3.55 -8.06
N PRO A 131 34.19 3.07 -7.09
CA PRO A 131 35.33 3.82 -6.58
C PRO A 131 36.28 4.17 -7.75
N GLY A 132 36.45 5.47 -8.03
CA GLY A 132 37.22 5.91 -9.19
C GLY A 132 36.42 6.65 -10.26
N GLY A 133 35.09 6.79 -10.04
CA GLY A 133 34.23 7.69 -10.81
C GLY A 133 33.55 7.07 -12.04
N GLU A 134 33.81 5.80 -12.34
CA GLU A 134 33.03 5.11 -13.39
C GLU A 134 31.61 4.85 -12.91
N ARG A 135 30.65 4.99 -13.84
CA ARG A 135 29.24 4.68 -13.55
C ARG A 135 28.59 3.91 -14.68
N THR A 136 27.71 2.96 -14.31
CA THR A 136 26.88 2.20 -15.24
C THR A 136 25.43 2.61 -15.05
N TYR A 137 24.76 2.98 -16.14
CA TYR A 137 23.34 3.36 -16.13
C TYR A 137 22.46 2.11 -16.19
N PHE A 138 21.35 2.14 -15.45
CA PHE A 138 20.25 1.17 -15.50
C PHE A 138 18.99 1.88 -16.03
N SER A 139 18.37 1.30 -17.06
CA SER A 139 17.07 1.74 -17.58
C SER A 139 15.93 0.94 -16.93
N GLY A 140 14.87 1.62 -16.51
CA GLY A 140 13.66 0.95 -16.02
C GLY A 140 12.98 0.05 -17.05
N ASP A 141 13.26 0.22 -18.33
CA ASP A 141 12.76 -0.67 -19.40
C ASP A 141 13.37 -2.07 -19.34
N ASP A 142 14.49 -2.23 -18.63
CA ASP A 142 15.17 -3.52 -18.42
C ASP A 142 14.58 -4.31 -17.23
N ALA A 143 13.64 -3.72 -16.48
CA ALA A 143 13.00 -4.38 -15.37
C ALA A 143 11.93 -5.40 -15.81
N ALA A 144 11.89 -6.53 -15.13
CA ALA A 144 10.91 -7.58 -15.38
C ALA A 144 9.66 -7.40 -14.50
N VAL A 145 8.48 -7.68 -15.05
CA VAL A 145 7.25 -7.74 -14.28
C VAL A 145 6.96 -9.20 -13.93
N VAL A 146 6.91 -9.49 -12.63
CA VAL A 146 6.62 -10.82 -12.08
C VAL A 146 5.27 -10.80 -11.36
N ASP A 147 4.41 -11.78 -11.66
CA ASP A 147 3.15 -11.94 -10.94
C ASP A 147 3.42 -12.56 -9.56
N LEU A 148 3.16 -11.81 -8.50
CA LEU A 148 3.23 -12.33 -7.13
C LEU A 148 1.97 -13.14 -6.79
N ASN A 149 0.81 -12.64 -7.18
CA ASN A 149 -0.50 -13.29 -7.07
C ASN A 149 -1.52 -12.58 -7.99
N SER A 150 -2.82 -12.88 -7.84
CA SER A 150 -3.88 -12.29 -8.66
C SER A 150 -4.06 -10.78 -8.48
N ARG A 151 -3.45 -10.17 -7.47
CA ARG A 151 -3.63 -8.74 -7.13
C ARG A 151 -2.35 -7.93 -7.12
N TYR A 152 -1.21 -8.58 -6.89
CA TYR A 152 0.08 -7.91 -6.77
C TYR A 152 1.05 -8.40 -7.82
N LYS A 153 1.76 -7.46 -8.40
CA LYS A 153 2.93 -7.68 -9.26
C LYS A 153 4.17 -7.11 -8.58
N ILE A 154 5.32 -7.63 -8.95
CA ILE A 154 6.61 -7.08 -8.57
C ILE A 154 7.31 -6.60 -9.84
N LEU A 155 7.74 -5.35 -9.85
CA LEU A 155 8.72 -4.90 -10.82
C LEU A 155 10.11 -5.25 -10.26
N GLU A 156 10.74 -6.27 -10.87
CA GLU A 156 12.02 -6.82 -10.41
C GLU A 156 13.15 -6.46 -11.36
N PHE A 157 14.27 -6.04 -10.80
CA PHE A 157 15.47 -5.72 -11.56
C PHE A 157 16.72 -5.94 -10.74
N GLN A 158 17.84 -6.12 -11.44
CA GLN A 158 19.14 -6.20 -10.83
C GLN A 158 20.03 -5.06 -11.33
N MET A 159 20.60 -4.32 -10.39
CA MET A 159 21.52 -3.24 -10.72
C MET A 159 22.80 -3.80 -11.34
N PRO A 160 23.26 -3.24 -12.49
CA PRO A 160 24.42 -3.76 -13.22
C PRO A 160 25.75 -3.45 -12.52
N ASP A 161 26.76 -4.23 -12.82
CA ASP A 161 28.20 -4.01 -12.48
C ASP A 161 28.49 -3.77 -10.99
N VAL A 162 27.66 -4.30 -10.09
CA VAL A 162 27.86 -4.14 -8.64
C VAL A 162 29.00 -5.02 -8.14
N LYS A 163 29.93 -4.43 -7.39
CA LYS A 163 31.06 -5.09 -6.73
C LYS A 163 31.36 -4.42 -5.38
N GLU A 164 32.34 -4.96 -4.65
CA GLU A 164 32.86 -4.34 -3.44
C GLU A 164 33.21 -2.87 -3.69
N GLY A 165 32.79 -2.00 -2.83
CA GLY A 165 33.00 -0.57 -2.93
C GLY A 165 32.05 0.19 -3.84
N SER A 166 31.12 -0.47 -4.52
CA SER A 166 30.10 0.21 -5.34
C SER A 166 29.09 1.00 -4.48
N VAL A 167 28.58 2.06 -5.07
CA VAL A 167 27.37 2.74 -4.63
C VAL A 167 26.29 2.52 -5.68
N ILE A 168 25.16 1.97 -5.26
CA ILE A 168 23.96 1.80 -6.07
C ILE A 168 23.03 2.97 -5.76
N GLU A 169 22.49 3.60 -6.79
CA GLU A 169 21.46 4.61 -6.66
C GLU A 169 20.34 4.34 -7.65
N TYR A 170 19.08 4.36 -7.18
CA TYR A 170 17.91 4.26 -8.06
C TYR A 170 16.75 5.11 -7.53
N LYS A 171 15.92 5.54 -8.47
CA LYS A 171 14.68 6.26 -8.14
C LYS A 171 13.52 5.71 -8.95
N TYR A 172 12.31 5.90 -8.42
CA TYR A 172 11.06 5.61 -9.11
C TYR A 172 9.91 6.38 -8.48
N THR A 173 8.79 6.44 -9.21
CA THR A 173 7.53 7.00 -8.70
C THR A 173 6.47 5.90 -8.65
N LEU A 174 5.88 5.67 -7.48
CA LEU A 174 4.65 4.89 -7.33
C LEU A 174 3.46 5.83 -7.51
N VAL A 175 2.69 5.61 -8.55
CA VAL A 175 1.42 6.30 -8.80
C VAL A 175 0.31 5.48 -8.18
N ARG A 176 -0.46 6.07 -7.24
CA ARG A 176 -1.52 5.40 -6.48
C ARG A 176 -2.83 6.16 -6.60
N ARG A 177 -3.88 5.50 -7.08
CA ARG A 177 -5.18 6.11 -7.35
C ARG A 177 -6.16 6.05 -6.17
N TYR A 178 -5.82 5.37 -5.12
CA TYR A 178 -6.57 5.36 -3.86
C TYR A 178 -5.73 6.01 -2.76
N ILE A 179 -6.33 6.96 -2.06
CA ILE A 179 -5.62 7.87 -1.15
C ILE A 179 -6.07 7.73 0.31
N GLU A 180 -7.02 6.85 0.59
CA GLU A 180 -7.57 6.65 1.92
C GLU A 180 -6.52 6.19 2.92
N GLU A 181 -5.58 5.39 2.45
CA GLU A 181 -4.43 4.93 3.20
C GLU A 181 -3.21 4.92 2.27
N LEU A 182 -2.14 5.57 2.68
CA LEU A 182 -0.88 5.57 1.93
C LEU A 182 -0.03 4.37 2.33
N PRO A 183 0.93 3.96 1.49
CA PRO A 183 1.88 2.91 1.86
C PRO A 183 2.64 3.28 3.13
N ASP A 184 2.92 2.27 3.97
CA ASP A 184 3.79 2.44 5.12
C ASP A 184 5.17 2.89 4.67
N VAL A 185 5.72 3.92 5.30
CA VAL A 185 7.10 4.34 5.07
C VAL A 185 8.00 3.72 6.12
N GLN A 186 8.86 2.80 5.67
CA GLN A 186 9.75 2.04 6.54
C GLN A 186 11.06 2.78 6.77
N PHE A 187 11.40 3.03 8.04
CA PHE A 187 12.63 3.66 8.47
C PHE A 187 13.72 2.62 8.79
N SER A 188 13.37 1.52 9.44
CA SER A 188 14.34 0.47 9.78
C SER A 188 14.27 -0.74 8.86
N HIS A 189 15.40 -1.40 8.65
CA HIS A 189 15.58 -2.53 7.73
C HIS A 189 16.45 -3.63 8.34
N ARG A 190 16.61 -4.75 7.62
CA ARG A 190 17.52 -5.83 8.04
C ARG A 190 19.00 -5.45 7.99
N VAL A 191 19.32 -4.34 7.35
CA VAL A 191 20.65 -3.75 7.30
C VAL A 191 20.56 -2.33 7.85
N PRO A 192 21.66 -1.73 8.29
CA PRO A 192 21.66 -0.36 8.80
C PRO A 192 21.15 0.65 7.77
N VAL A 193 20.57 1.75 8.24
CA VAL A 193 20.21 2.90 7.41
C VAL A 193 20.93 4.12 7.95
N ARG A 194 21.81 4.74 7.14
CA ARG A 194 22.55 5.94 7.51
C ARG A 194 21.66 7.16 7.62
N GLU A 195 20.84 7.35 6.62
CA GLU A 195 19.90 8.48 6.59
C GLU A 195 18.61 8.08 5.90
N VAL A 196 17.48 8.45 6.51
CA VAL A 196 16.16 8.32 5.92
C VAL A 196 15.42 9.64 6.08
N ASN A 197 14.79 10.10 5.01
CA ASN A 197 13.94 11.29 5.00
C ASN A 197 12.60 10.96 4.32
N LEU A 198 11.54 11.47 4.91
CA LEU A 198 10.21 11.47 4.34
C LEU A 198 9.71 12.89 4.29
N TYR A 199 9.21 13.29 3.14
CA TYR A 199 8.54 14.57 2.94
C TYR A 199 7.10 14.34 2.48
N MET A 200 6.16 15.04 3.07
CA MET A 200 4.77 15.02 2.66
C MET A 200 4.29 16.45 2.38
N LYS A 201 3.88 16.69 1.15
CA LYS A 201 3.20 17.92 0.77
C LYS A 201 1.70 17.75 0.95
N ASN A 202 1.16 18.32 2.03
CA ASN A 202 -0.27 18.28 2.31
C ASN A 202 -1.03 19.29 1.45
N GLU A 203 -2.06 18.82 0.77
CA GLU A 203 -2.95 19.68 0.01
C GLU A 203 -4.03 20.32 0.89
N PRO A 204 -4.54 21.52 0.55
CA PRO A 204 -5.51 22.23 1.37
C PRO A 204 -6.79 21.45 1.68
N TYR A 205 -7.16 20.50 0.83
CA TYR A 205 -8.38 19.69 0.93
C TYR A 205 -8.15 18.29 1.52
N LEU A 206 -6.90 17.98 1.91
CA LEU A 206 -6.51 16.68 2.46
C LEU A 206 -5.79 16.86 3.79
N ARG A 207 -6.07 15.99 4.75
CA ARG A 207 -5.28 15.83 5.96
C ARG A 207 -5.11 14.36 6.29
N TYR A 208 -3.89 14.00 6.64
CA TYR A 208 -3.55 12.67 7.14
C TYR A 208 -3.25 12.72 8.63
N GLN A 209 -3.72 11.72 9.36
CA GLN A 209 -3.12 11.36 10.64
C GLN A 209 -1.95 10.42 10.41
N THR A 210 -0.90 10.60 11.21
CA THR A 210 0.31 9.79 11.17
C THR A 210 0.39 8.96 12.43
N VAL A 211 0.73 7.69 12.28
CA VAL A 211 0.96 6.77 13.40
C VAL A 211 2.36 6.20 13.31
N GLU A 212 3.12 6.37 14.37
CA GLU A 212 4.47 5.80 14.54
C GLU A 212 4.35 4.37 15.09
N GLU A 213 5.00 3.43 14.42
CA GLU A 213 5.10 2.05 14.91
C GLU A 213 6.57 1.64 15.04
N ASN A 214 6.94 1.07 16.19
CA ASN A 214 8.28 0.54 16.49
C ASN A 214 9.41 1.56 16.22
N ILE A 215 9.17 2.85 16.45
CA ILE A 215 10.18 3.89 16.37
C ILE A 215 10.87 3.94 17.75
N ASP A 216 12.04 3.30 17.86
CA ASP A 216 12.89 3.24 19.04
C ASP A 216 14.19 4.04 18.89
N PHE A 217 14.25 4.89 17.87
CA PHE A 217 15.35 5.80 17.54
C PHE A 217 14.84 7.24 17.47
N GLU A 218 15.76 8.20 17.45
CA GLU A 218 15.43 9.61 17.35
C GLU A 218 14.83 9.92 15.97
N LEU A 219 13.62 10.49 15.98
CA LEU A 219 12.88 10.90 14.78
C LEU A 219 12.76 12.43 14.78
N ASP A 220 13.48 13.08 13.88
CA ASP A 220 13.38 14.51 13.63
C ASP A 220 12.08 14.82 12.89
N TYR A 221 11.26 15.70 13.44
CA TYR A 221 10.05 16.20 12.80
C TYR A 221 10.13 17.71 12.59
N SER A 222 9.73 18.15 11.40
CA SER A 222 9.54 19.56 11.12
C SER A 222 8.35 19.77 10.20
N GLU A 223 7.69 20.92 10.33
CA GLU A 223 6.59 21.34 9.47
C GLU A 223 6.83 22.78 9.00
N VAL A 224 6.73 22.99 7.70
CA VAL A 224 6.85 24.31 7.09
C VAL A 224 5.50 24.67 6.48
N ARG A 225 4.98 25.82 6.89
CA ARG A 225 3.78 26.41 6.30
C ARG A 225 4.17 27.19 5.05
N VAL A 226 3.62 26.81 3.91
CA VAL A 226 3.79 27.55 2.65
C VAL A 226 2.62 28.51 2.50
N ASP A 227 2.95 29.81 2.40
CA ASP A 227 1.94 30.84 2.19
C ASP A 227 1.44 30.80 0.74
N THR A 228 0.17 30.49 0.58
CA THR A 228 -0.52 30.43 -0.72
C THR A 228 -1.08 31.77 -1.14
N SER A 229 -0.79 32.86 -0.41
CA SER A 229 -1.30 34.21 -0.70
C SER A 229 -0.84 34.78 -2.05
N SER A 230 0.25 34.27 -2.61
CA SER A 230 0.77 34.61 -3.94
C SER A 230 0.09 33.86 -5.09
N ILE A 231 -0.70 32.82 -4.80
CA ILE A 231 -1.46 32.11 -5.83
C ILE A 231 -2.62 33.01 -6.27
N PRO A 232 -2.74 33.38 -7.55
CA PRO A 232 -3.83 34.22 -8.02
C PRO A 232 -5.19 33.59 -7.68
N MET A 233 -6.05 34.36 -6.99
CA MET A 233 -7.42 33.95 -6.70
C MET A 233 -8.24 33.94 -7.99
N VAL A 234 -8.18 32.86 -8.73
CA VAL A 234 -9.04 32.61 -9.87
C VAL A 234 -10.25 31.81 -9.37
N PHE A 235 -11.34 32.51 -9.06
CA PHE A 235 -12.69 31.96 -8.84
C PHE A 235 -13.12 31.40 -7.48
N THR A 236 -12.47 31.70 -6.34
CA THR A 236 -13.10 31.44 -5.03
C THR A 236 -13.05 32.66 -4.14
N TYR A 237 -14.18 32.98 -3.47
CA TYR A 237 -14.26 34.10 -2.50
C TYR A 237 -13.54 33.80 -1.18
N GLN A 238 -12.91 32.64 -1.03
CA GLN A 238 -12.17 32.25 0.15
C GLN A 238 -10.69 32.05 -0.23
N ARG A 239 -9.80 32.55 0.64
CA ARG A 239 -8.37 32.24 0.50
C ARG A 239 -8.17 30.73 0.59
N PRO A 240 -7.35 30.13 -0.30
CA PRO A 240 -7.02 28.72 -0.15
C PRO A 240 -6.34 28.52 1.21
N ASP A 241 -6.68 27.41 1.87
CA ASP A 241 -5.99 26.99 3.08
C ASP A 241 -4.48 26.84 2.81
N PRO A 242 -3.62 27.15 3.78
CA PRO A 242 -2.18 27.02 3.60
C PRO A 242 -1.79 25.56 3.30
N VAL A 243 -0.79 25.40 2.44
CA VAL A 243 -0.13 24.12 2.21
C VAL A 243 0.92 23.93 3.30
N PHE A 244 1.03 22.70 3.81
CA PHE A 244 2.04 22.33 4.77
C PHE A 244 2.96 21.28 4.16
N ILE A 245 4.26 21.47 4.31
CA ILE A 245 5.27 20.46 4.01
C ILE A 245 5.75 19.90 5.34
N GLN A 246 5.51 18.62 5.55
CA GLN A 246 5.96 17.90 6.73
C GLN A 246 7.20 17.08 6.37
N ARG A 247 8.17 17.05 7.26
CA ARG A 247 9.38 16.24 7.13
C ARG A 247 9.56 15.39 8.37
N TRP A 248 9.85 14.11 8.16
CA TRP A 248 10.37 13.18 9.17
C TRP A 248 11.74 12.70 8.70
N GLY A 249 12.71 12.72 9.59
CA GLY A 249 14.07 12.28 9.30
C GLY A 249 14.67 11.48 10.45
N ALA A 250 15.51 10.52 10.14
CA ALA A 250 16.31 9.79 11.13
C ALA A 250 17.66 9.41 10.55
N ARG A 251 18.63 9.19 11.44
CA ARG A 251 20.01 8.84 11.07
C ARG A 251 20.52 7.68 11.89
N ASP A 252 21.51 6.96 11.33
CA ASP A 252 22.25 5.88 11.97
C ASP A 252 21.32 4.82 12.61
N ILE A 253 20.29 4.42 11.90
CA ILE A 253 19.30 3.46 12.37
C ILE A 253 19.92 2.06 12.32
N PRO A 254 19.95 1.33 13.46
CA PRO A 254 20.49 -0.01 13.50
C PRO A 254 19.65 -1.01 12.72
N PRO A 255 20.22 -2.14 12.29
CA PRO A 255 19.47 -3.18 11.61
C PRO A 255 18.46 -3.83 12.57
N VAL A 256 17.30 -4.17 12.01
CA VAL A 256 16.30 -4.95 12.75
C VAL A 256 16.71 -6.41 12.77
N GLU A 257 16.86 -6.95 13.96
CA GLU A 257 17.20 -8.37 14.14
C GLU A 257 15.93 -9.25 14.04
N SER A 258 16.02 -10.26 13.21
CA SER A 258 15.03 -11.34 13.17
C SER A 258 15.32 -12.33 14.30
N SER A 259 14.37 -12.54 15.20
CA SER A 259 14.48 -13.56 16.22
C SER A 259 13.43 -14.67 16.01
N ALA A 260 13.65 -15.83 16.64
CA ALA A 260 12.71 -16.96 16.58
C ALA A 260 11.32 -16.62 17.18
N TYR A 261 11.22 -15.54 17.93
CA TYR A 261 9.99 -15.07 18.58
C TYR A 261 9.25 -13.98 17.80
N VAL A 262 9.83 -13.49 16.68
CA VAL A 262 9.21 -12.48 15.81
C VAL A 262 8.41 -13.20 14.73
N SER A 263 7.10 -12.96 14.71
CA SER A 263 6.19 -13.60 13.76
C SER A 263 6.40 -13.09 12.33
N SER A 264 6.59 -11.78 12.18
CA SER A 264 6.90 -11.10 10.93
C SER A 264 7.95 -10.02 11.19
N ILE A 265 8.87 -9.82 10.27
CA ILE A 265 9.82 -8.70 10.36
C ILE A 265 9.08 -7.35 10.39
N ASP A 266 7.90 -7.27 9.78
CA ASP A 266 7.08 -6.06 9.77
C ASP A 266 6.47 -5.72 11.13
N ASP A 267 6.43 -6.68 12.06
CA ASP A 267 6.01 -6.45 13.46
C ASP A 267 7.04 -5.67 14.28
N VAL A 268 8.27 -5.58 13.79
CA VAL A 268 9.40 -4.96 14.52
C VAL A 268 10.09 -3.85 13.75
N ARG A 269 9.72 -3.63 12.49
CA ARG A 269 10.25 -2.51 11.70
C ARG A 269 9.69 -1.18 12.18
N GLY A 270 10.58 -0.21 12.38
CA GLY A 270 10.20 1.19 12.58
C GLY A 270 9.59 1.77 11.32
N LYS A 271 8.36 2.27 11.41
CA LYS A 271 7.62 2.79 10.27
C LYS A 271 6.61 3.86 10.64
N LEU A 272 6.25 4.66 9.66
CA LEU A 272 5.12 5.60 9.72
C LEU A 272 3.97 5.09 8.87
N LYS A 273 2.77 5.15 9.42
CA LYS A 273 1.50 4.86 8.76
C LYS A 273 0.70 6.13 8.56
N PHE A 274 -0.02 6.21 7.45
CA PHE A 274 -0.79 7.39 7.07
C PHE A 274 -2.22 6.98 6.73
N GLN A 275 -3.18 7.63 7.38
CA GLN A 275 -4.60 7.45 7.11
C GLN A 275 -5.24 8.82 6.96
N ILE A 276 -6.06 8.98 5.93
CA ILE A 276 -6.80 10.22 5.73
C ILE A 276 -7.72 10.48 6.92
N SER A 277 -7.64 11.69 7.48
CA SER A 277 -8.43 12.09 8.66
C SER A 277 -9.44 13.20 8.37
N GLU A 278 -9.16 14.05 7.36
CA GLU A 278 -10.07 15.10 6.92
C GLU A 278 -10.02 15.23 5.40
N PHE A 279 -11.17 15.52 4.80
CA PHE A 279 -11.30 15.66 3.35
C PHE A 279 -12.31 16.74 2.97
N GLY A 280 -12.09 17.41 1.83
CA GLY A 280 -13.01 18.37 1.23
C GLY A 280 -12.61 19.83 1.44
N ASN A 281 -13.44 20.76 0.93
CA ASN A 281 -13.25 22.20 1.09
C ASN A 281 -14.59 22.88 1.36
N PRO A 282 -14.89 23.33 2.61
CA PRO A 282 -14.03 23.16 3.78
C PRO A 282 -13.83 21.71 4.19
N ARG A 283 -12.67 21.41 4.79
CA ARG A 283 -12.36 20.05 5.25
C ARG A 283 -13.36 19.58 6.30
N GLN A 284 -13.79 18.34 6.15
CA GLN A 284 -14.65 17.64 7.09
C GLN A 284 -13.90 16.45 7.68
N PRO A 285 -14.00 16.19 8.98
CA PRO A 285 -13.40 15.02 9.58
C PRO A 285 -14.03 13.75 9.01
N LEU A 286 -13.19 12.75 8.77
CA LEU A 286 -13.60 11.40 8.39
C LEU A 286 -13.62 10.52 9.64
N GLU A 287 -14.61 9.66 9.72
CA GLU A 287 -14.72 8.72 10.83
C GLU A 287 -13.73 7.57 10.61
N ASN A 288 -12.78 7.43 11.56
CA ASN A 288 -11.78 6.38 11.61
C ASN A 288 -11.96 5.59 12.91
N SER A 289 -13.00 4.74 12.95
CA SER A 289 -13.28 3.85 14.09
C SER A 289 -13.43 2.41 13.63
N TRP A 290 -13.25 1.44 14.54
CA TRP A 290 -13.50 0.03 14.23
C TRP A 290 -14.95 -0.24 13.92
N GLU A 291 -15.88 0.50 14.54
CA GLU A 291 -17.32 0.47 14.25
C GLU A 291 -17.59 0.93 12.81
N PHE A 292 -16.90 1.98 12.37
CA PHE A 292 -17.00 2.45 10.99
C PHE A 292 -16.45 1.42 10.01
N VAL A 293 -15.26 0.83 10.29
CA VAL A 293 -14.69 -0.26 9.48
C VAL A 293 -15.66 -1.44 9.39
N ALA A 294 -16.25 -1.86 10.51
CA ALA A 294 -17.25 -2.94 10.53
C ALA A 294 -18.51 -2.58 9.72
N ALA A 295 -19.00 -1.35 9.84
CA ALA A 295 -20.14 -0.87 9.07
C ALA A 295 -19.84 -0.79 7.57
N GLN A 296 -18.62 -0.40 7.19
CA GLN A 296 -18.14 -0.42 5.81
C GLN A 296 -18.15 -1.84 5.23
N ILE A 297 -17.61 -2.81 5.98
CA ILE A 297 -17.63 -4.22 5.60
C ILE A 297 -19.07 -4.70 5.35
N GLN A 298 -20.01 -4.37 6.25
CA GLN A 298 -21.38 -4.84 6.15
C GLN A 298 -22.17 -4.19 5.01
N ARG A 299 -21.94 -2.90 4.72
CA ARG A 299 -22.73 -2.13 3.77
C ARG A 299 -22.21 -2.16 2.35
N ASN A 300 -20.88 -2.04 2.21
CA ASN A 300 -20.26 -1.63 0.96
C ASN A 300 -19.33 -2.68 0.35
N ILE A 301 -18.91 -3.68 1.13
CA ILE A 301 -17.98 -4.67 0.60
C ILE A 301 -18.75 -5.73 -0.17
N ASN A 302 -18.28 -6.01 -1.35
CA ASN A 302 -18.83 -6.99 -2.29
C ASN A 302 -19.31 -8.31 -1.65
N PRO A 303 -18.63 -8.91 -0.65
CA PRO A 303 -19.06 -10.15 -0.07
C PRO A 303 -20.52 -10.16 0.40
N PHE A 304 -20.92 -9.18 1.18
CA PHE A 304 -22.30 -9.17 1.72
C PHE A 304 -23.35 -8.82 0.67
N ARG A 305 -22.99 -8.04 -0.34
CA ARG A 305 -23.87 -7.80 -1.48
C ARG A 305 -24.04 -9.08 -2.29
N MET A 306 -22.95 -9.77 -2.57
CA MET A 306 -22.98 -11.05 -3.31
C MET A 306 -23.81 -12.11 -2.60
N LEU A 307 -23.72 -12.19 -1.26
CA LEU A 307 -24.56 -13.11 -0.48
C LEU A 307 -26.04 -12.74 -0.55
N ARG A 308 -26.39 -11.47 -0.63
CA ARG A 308 -27.79 -11.04 -0.77
C ARG A 308 -28.33 -11.26 -2.18
N GLU A 309 -27.45 -11.18 -3.17
CA GLU A 309 -27.81 -11.34 -4.60
C GLU A 309 -27.77 -12.79 -5.06
N ASN A 310 -27.13 -13.68 -4.31
CA ASN A 310 -26.98 -15.10 -4.66
C ASN A 310 -27.86 -16.02 -3.80
N ASN A 311 -29.16 -16.06 -4.12
CA ASN A 311 -30.09 -16.94 -3.43
C ASN A 311 -29.85 -18.42 -3.73
N GLU A 312 -29.27 -18.77 -4.88
CA GLU A 312 -29.05 -20.16 -5.30
C GLU A 312 -28.10 -20.91 -4.36
N LEU A 313 -27.03 -20.26 -3.90
CA LEU A 313 -26.13 -20.86 -2.89
C LEU A 313 -26.84 -21.07 -1.54
N ALA A 314 -27.73 -20.16 -1.15
CA ALA A 314 -28.49 -20.32 0.08
C ALA A 314 -29.50 -21.47 -0.03
N GLU A 315 -30.20 -21.61 -1.15
CA GLU A 315 -31.11 -22.72 -1.43
C GLU A 315 -30.36 -24.04 -1.49
N LEU A 316 -29.20 -24.09 -2.13
CA LEU A 316 -28.31 -25.25 -2.14
C LEU A 316 -27.91 -25.64 -0.72
N GLY A 317 -27.47 -24.67 0.11
CA GLY A 317 -27.12 -24.91 1.51
C GLY A 317 -28.28 -25.48 2.33
N SER A 318 -29.53 -25.02 2.07
CA SER A 318 -30.71 -25.53 2.77
C SER A 318 -30.99 -26.99 2.46
N SER A 319 -30.73 -27.42 1.24
CA SER A 319 -30.99 -28.77 0.76
C SER A 319 -29.88 -29.77 1.10
N LEU A 320 -28.61 -29.36 0.99
CA LEU A 320 -27.45 -30.20 1.23
C LEU A 320 -27.41 -30.73 2.66
N TYR A 321 -27.29 -32.09 2.79
CA TYR A 321 -27.14 -32.79 4.05
C TYR A 321 -28.20 -32.42 5.12
N SER A 322 -29.42 -32.10 4.68
CA SER A 322 -30.50 -31.60 5.56
C SER A 322 -30.91 -32.61 6.64
N THR A 323 -30.72 -33.93 6.39
CA THR A 323 -30.98 -35.00 7.35
C THR A 323 -30.08 -34.94 8.59
N LEU A 324 -28.95 -34.28 8.53
CA LEU A 324 -28.02 -34.10 9.66
C LEU A 324 -28.49 -33.03 10.64
N GLY A 325 -29.50 -32.24 10.31
CA GLY A 325 -29.99 -31.12 11.13
C GLY A 325 -28.91 -30.03 11.32
N LEU A 326 -29.04 -29.24 12.37
CA LEU A 326 -28.01 -28.26 12.78
C LEU A 326 -26.99 -28.96 13.69
N SER A 327 -25.96 -29.52 13.07
CA SER A 327 -24.92 -30.27 13.76
C SER A 327 -23.52 -29.99 13.18
N GLU A 328 -22.48 -30.26 13.95
CA GLU A 328 -21.08 -30.18 13.49
C GLU A 328 -20.85 -31.05 12.26
N ALA A 329 -21.47 -32.25 12.23
CA ALA A 329 -21.36 -33.16 11.08
C ALA A 329 -21.89 -32.53 9.78
N ARG A 330 -22.92 -31.66 9.86
CA ARG A 330 -23.42 -30.95 8.68
C ARG A 330 -22.45 -29.84 8.29
N ILE A 331 -21.86 -29.12 9.24
CA ILE A 331 -20.83 -28.12 8.98
C ILE A 331 -19.65 -28.77 8.25
N ASP A 332 -19.14 -29.86 8.77
CA ASP A 332 -18.04 -30.60 8.15
C ASP A 332 -18.40 -31.10 6.73
N SER A 333 -19.63 -31.59 6.54
CA SER A 333 -20.08 -32.03 5.23
C SER A 333 -20.17 -30.91 4.21
N LEU A 334 -20.67 -29.72 4.63
CA LEU A 334 -20.71 -28.53 3.78
C LEU A 334 -19.29 -28.05 3.47
N PHE A 335 -18.40 -28.04 4.45
CA PHE A 335 -16.99 -27.72 4.24
C PHE A 335 -16.35 -28.67 3.21
N GLN A 336 -16.51 -30.00 3.37
CA GLN A 336 -15.98 -30.96 2.43
C GLN A 336 -16.62 -30.84 1.03
N TYR A 337 -17.88 -30.47 0.96
CA TYR A 337 -18.56 -30.18 -0.30
C TYR A 337 -17.89 -29.07 -1.09
N VAL A 338 -17.59 -27.96 -0.44
CA VAL A 338 -16.86 -26.81 -1.04
C VAL A 338 -15.43 -27.21 -1.36
N ASN A 339 -14.70 -27.75 -0.37
CA ASN A 339 -13.28 -28.11 -0.50
C ASN A 339 -13.00 -29.11 -1.64
N SER A 340 -13.94 -29.99 -1.92
CA SER A 340 -13.80 -30.98 -3.01
C SER A 340 -14.02 -30.38 -4.42
N ARG A 341 -14.57 -29.21 -4.52
CA ARG A 341 -14.90 -28.53 -5.78
C ARG A 341 -14.05 -27.28 -6.03
N ALA A 342 -13.76 -26.54 -4.98
CA ALA A 342 -12.99 -25.31 -5.09
C ALA A 342 -11.53 -25.59 -5.47
N ARG A 343 -10.98 -24.74 -6.32
CA ARG A 343 -9.56 -24.73 -6.68
C ARG A 343 -8.91 -23.47 -6.17
N PHE A 344 -8.16 -23.58 -5.08
CA PHE A 344 -7.46 -22.44 -4.48
C PHE A 344 -6.30 -21.96 -5.38
N ASN A 345 -6.26 -20.66 -5.67
CA ASN A 345 -5.24 -20.01 -6.51
C ASN A 345 -4.02 -19.50 -5.71
N ASN A 346 -3.89 -19.85 -4.43
CA ASN A 346 -2.86 -19.40 -3.47
C ASN A 346 -2.93 -17.91 -3.12
N THR A 347 -4.03 -17.22 -3.39
CA THR A 347 -4.22 -15.81 -3.01
C THR A 347 -5.07 -15.71 -1.75
N GLY A 348 -4.51 -15.13 -0.69
CA GLY A 348 -5.27 -14.64 0.47
C GLY A 348 -5.97 -13.33 0.13
N SER A 349 -7.21 -13.16 0.57
CA SER A 349 -7.97 -11.95 0.31
C SER A 349 -8.98 -11.68 1.42
N VAL A 350 -9.36 -10.43 1.55
CA VAL A 350 -10.50 -9.95 2.36
C VAL A 350 -11.68 -9.51 1.50
N PHE A 351 -11.45 -9.36 0.18
CA PHE A 351 -12.43 -8.92 -0.81
C PHE A 351 -12.59 -9.97 -1.89
N THR A 352 -13.74 -9.93 -2.55
CA THR A 352 -13.99 -10.68 -3.78
C THR A 352 -14.28 -9.68 -4.90
N ASP A 353 -13.66 -9.87 -6.05
CA ASP A 353 -13.85 -9.00 -7.23
C ASP A 353 -14.75 -9.67 -8.27
N SER A 354 -14.93 -10.99 -8.17
CA SER A 354 -15.71 -11.83 -9.08
C SER A 354 -17.00 -12.32 -8.42
N GLY A 355 -17.93 -12.83 -9.25
CA GLY A 355 -19.05 -13.62 -8.75
C GLY A 355 -18.57 -14.90 -8.06
N LEU A 356 -19.46 -15.63 -7.38
CA LEU A 356 -19.13 -16.83 -6.61
C LEU A 356 -19.38 -18.14 -7.38
N ASP A 357 -20.04 -18.07 -8.54
CA ASP A 357 -20.53 -19.24 -9.27
C ASP A 357 -19.38 -20.15 -9.76
N HIS A 358 -18.30 -19.53 -10.23
CA HIS A 358 -17.12 -20.22 -10.74
C HIS A 358 -16.41 -21.11 -9.69
N VAL A 359 -16.58 -20.81 -8.38
CA VAL A 359 -15.90 -21.54 -7.29
C VAL A 359 -16.31 -23.01 -7.26
N LEU A 360 -17.62 -23.29 -7.39
CA LEU A 360 -18.14 -24.67 -7.39
C LEU A 360 -17.96 -25.38 -8.73
N GLU A 361 -17.61 -24.65 -9.77
CA GLU A 361 -17.28 -25.18 -11.10
C GLU A 361 -15.81 -25.63 -11.20
N GLY A 362 -15.00 -25.36 -10.16
CA GLY A 362 -13.61 -25.77 -10.07
C GLY A 362 -12.65 -24.82 -10.79
N GLU A 363 -13.08 -23.62 -11.09
CA GLU A 363 -12.19 -22.57 -11.58
C GLU A 363 -11.32 -21.99 -10.44
N PRO A 364 -10.15 -21.42 -10.78
CA PRO A 364 -9.28 -20.82 -9.77
C PRO A 364 -9.98 -19.72 -8.98
N ALA A 365 -9.98 -19.82 -7.65
CA ALA A 365 -10.62 -18.89 -6.75
C ALA A 365 -9.69 -18.51 -5.59
N ASP A 366 -9.85 -17.29 -5.06
CA ASP A 366 -9.12 -16.85 -3.89
C ASP A 366 -9.78 -17.33 -2.58
N GLN A 367 -9.08 -17.11 -1.46
CA GLN A 367 -9.56 -17.58 -0.15
C GLN A 367 -10.89 -16.93 0.25
N ALA A 368 -11.10 -15.64 -0.06
CA ALA A 368 -12.34 -14.96 0.30
C ALA A 368 -13.52 -15.51 -0.51
N GLU A 369 -13.35 -15.75 -1.80
CA GLU A 369 -14.38 -16.35 -2.68
C GLU A 369 -14.81 -17.73 -2.19
N ILE A 370 -13.85 -18.60 -1.89
CA ILE A 370 -14.11 -19.97 -1.38
C ILE A 370 -14.88 -19.89 -0.04
N ASN A 371 -14.42 -19.05 0.88
CA ASN A 371 -15.06 -18.90 2.18
C ASN A 371 -16.44 -18.22 2.06
N MET A 372 -16.64 -17.33 1.10
CA MET A 372 -17.95 -16.74 0.85
C MET A 372 -18.99 -17.75 0.36
N VAL A 373 -18.59 -18.69 -0.51
CA VAL A 373 -19.44 -19.81 -0.92
C VAL A 373 -19.83 -20.66 0.31
N LEU A 374 -18.85 -21.03 1.14
CA LEU A 374 -19.13 -21.79 2.36
C LEU A 374 -20.05 -21.01 3.33
N LEU A 375 -19.83 -19.70 3.48
CA LEU A 375 -20.69 -18.83 4.30
C LEU A 375 -22.14 -18.81 3.81
N ALA A 376 -22.34 -18.73 2.48
CA ALA A 376 -23.67 -18.78 1.87
C ALA A 376 -24.37 -20.12 2.15
N LEU A 377 -23.66 -21.25 1.98
CA LEU A 377 -24.17 -22.58 2.25
C LEU A 377 -24.54 -22.77 3.73
N LEU A 378 -23.68 -22.35 4.65
CA LEU A 378 -23.92 -22.44 6.09
C LEU A 378 -25.13 -21.64 6.52
N ARG A 379 -25.28 -20.40 6.04
CA ARG A 379 -26.45 -19.56 6.32
C ARG A 379 -27.72 -20.13 5.72
N GLY A 380 -27.65 -20.62 4.48
CA GLY A 380 -28.76 -21.30 3.84
C GLY A 380 -29.19 -22.57 4.59
N ALA A 381 -28.25 -23.29 5.19
CA ALA A 381 -28.53 -24.45 6.06
C ALA A 381 -29.10 -24.09 7.43
N GLY A 382 -29.15 -22.77 7.79
CA GLY A 382 -29.72 -22.26 9.04
C GLY A 382 -28.70 -22.04 10.16
N PHE A 383 -27.41 -22.16 9.91
CA PHE A 383 -26.37 -21.85 10.90
C PHE A 383 -26.18 -20.35 11.07
N GLU A 384 -25.86 -19.94 12.28
CA GLU A 384 -25.33 -18.60 12.55
C GLU A 384 -23.86 -18.58 12.12
N ALA A 385 -23.57 -18.01 10.95
CA ALA A 385 -22.23 -17.95 10.40
C ALA A 385 -21.84 -16.52 10.05
N TYR A 386 -20.57 -16.16 10.37
CA TYR A 386 -20.02 -14.83 10.21
C TYR A 386 -18.62 -14.89 9.60
N PRO A 387 -18.23 -13.91 8.76
CA PRO A 387 -16.85 -13.77 8.35
C PRO A 387 -16.01 -13.26 9.51
N LEU A 388 -14.78 -13.77 9.59
CA LEU A 388 -13.74 -13.35 10.52
C LEU A 388 -12.55 -12.85 9.71
N TYR A 389 -12.28 -11.55 9.79
CA TYR A 389 -11.12 -10.93 9.13
C TYR A 389 -9.91 -11.05 10.03
N ILE A 390 -8.81 -11.51 9.46
CA ILE A 390 -7.56 -11.72 10.17
C ILE A 390 -6.38 -11.15 9.40
N SER A 391 -5.32 -10.83 10.14
CA SER A 391 -3.99 -10.61 9.60
C SER A 391 -3.21 -11.92 9.66
N GLY A 392 -2.79 -12.43 8.51
CA GLY A 392 -1.92 -13.59 8.45
C GLY A 392 -0.54 -13.29 9.04
N ARG A 393 0.16 -14.33 9.46
CA ARG A 393 1.48 -14.20 10.10
C ARG A 393 2.47 -13.39 9.27
N GLU A 394 2.41 -13.57 7.96
CA GLU A 394 3.25 -12.88 6.99
C GLU A 394 2.92 -11.40 6.81
N PHE A 395 1.75 -10.96 7.29
CA PHE A 395 1.25 -9.59 7.10
C PHE A 395 1.47 -8.69 8.32
N GLY A 396 1.74 -9.31 9.48
CA GLY A 396 2.04 -8.61 10.72
C GLY A 396 0.85 -8.46 11.67
N ARG A 397 1.07 -7.77 12.78
CA ARG A 397 0.06 -7.58 13.84
C ARG A 397 -0.90 -6.45 13.48
N ILE A 398 -2.14 -6.59 13.94
CA ILE A 398 -3.14 -5.54 13.83
C ILE A 398 -2.83 -4.45 14.87
N ASN A 399 -2.70 -3.21 14.42
CA ASN A 399 -2.63 -2.04 15.28
C ASN A 399 -4.04 -1.57 15.63
N LEU A 400 -4.46 -1.78 16.88
CA LEU A 400 -5.81 -1.41 17.33
C LEU A 400 -6.05 0.10 17.38
N SER A 401 -4.99 0.89 17.46
CA SER A 401 -5.05 2.37 17.45
C SER A 401 -5.16 2.95 16.04
N PHE A 402 -5.09 2.11 15.00
CA PHE A 402 -5.18 2.50 13.60
C PHE A 402 -6.29 1.71 12.91
N PRO A 403 -7.58 2.07 13.09
CA PRO A 403 -8.68 1.35 12.49
C PRO A 403 -8.63 1.39 10.96
N SER A 404 -8.30 0.25 10.35
CA SER A 404 -8.20 0.10 8.90
C SER A 404 -8.52 -1.32 8.47
N LEU A 405 -9.26 -1.46 7.37
CA LEU A 405 -9.53 -2.74 6.74
C LEU A 405 -8.28 -3.31 6.06
N TYR A 406 -7.36 -2.46 5.66
CA TYR A 406 -6.11 -2.85 4.97
C TYR A 406 -5.10 -3.55 5.91
N GLN A 407 -5.39 -3.63 7.20
CA GLN A 407 -4.62 -4.44 8.14
C GLN A 407 -4.97 -5.94 8.09
N PHE A 408 -5.97 -6.32 7.31
CA PHE A 408 -6.38 -7.71 7.13
C PHE A 408 -6.04 -8.18 5.73
N ASN A 409 -5.56 -9.41 5.62
CA ASN A 409 -5.25 -10.03 4.34
C ASN A 409 -5.96 -11.37 4.10
N ARG A 410 -6.75 -11.82 5.09
CA ARG A 410 -7.48 -13.09 4.99
C ARG A 410 -8.86 -12.99 5.63
N MET A 411 -9.80 -13.72 5.06
CA MET A 411 -11.13 -13.91 5.62
C MET A 411 -11.34 -15.40 5.97
N LEU A 412 -11.62 -15.67 7.23
CA LEU A 412 -12.06 -16.97 7.73
C LEU A 412 -13.56 -16.94 8.05
N LEU A 413 -14.08 -18.04 8.56
CA LEU A 413 -15.45 -18.14 9.01
C LEU A 413 -15.55 -18.61 10.46
N VAL A 414 -16.57 -18.12 11.13
CA VAL A 414 -17.04 -18.64 12.40
C VAL A 414 -18.49 -19.08 12.22
N ALA A 415 -18.80 -20.30 12.57
CA ALA A 415 -20.15 -20.86 12.53
C ALA A 415 -20.52 -21.51 13.87
N ARG A 416 -21.77 -21.39 14.28
CA ARG A 416 -22.35 -22.00 15.47
C ARG A 416 -23.81 -22.40 15.27
#